data_047d785ab7060c42d6f1c1a2176c5bf5
#
_entry.id   047d785ab7060c42d6f1c1a2176c5bf5
#
_cell.length_a   1.000
_cell.length_b   1.000
_cell.length_c   1.000
_cell.angle_alpha   90.00
_cell.angle_beta   90.00
_cell.angle_gamma   90.00
#
_symmetry.space_group_name_H-M   'P 1'
#
loop_
_entity.id
_entity.type
_entity.pdbx_description
1 polymer ?
#
loop_
_entity_poly.entity_id
_entity_poly.type
_entity_poly.pdbx_seq_one_letter_code
_entity_poly.pdbx_strand_id
1 'polypeptide(L)'
;TTSSQWQDSHSPLQVVLQASLLESGGRPVTRTVQQPIRPAGALPGIRPQFTLKDVYDYRTDTTVKQPVVDENSNAAFDIVYADAKGEKKAVSGLQVRLIRERRDYYWNWSDSEGWQSQFDQKDLQEGEESLDLQAGQTGKVRFPVEWGSYRLEVKGPDDVVSSVRFWAGYSWQDNSEGTGAARPDRVTMKLDKPSYKPGDTIKLHIAAPAAGKGYAMVESSEGPLWWQEIDVPAEGMDLSIPLYKAWKRNDLY
;
A
#
# COMPACT_ATOMS: atom_id res chain seq x y z
N THR A 1 -3.32 24.97 30.02
CA THR A 1 -4.37 24.03 30.43
C THR A 1 -4.71 23.21 29.21
N THR A 2 -4.32 21.93 29.18
CA THR A 2 -4.72 20.99 28.14
C THR A 2 -6.17 20.60 28.37
N SER A 3 -6.96 20.62 27.31
CA SER A 3 -8.37 20.19 27.35
C SER A 3 -8.48 18.73 27.76
N SER A 4 -9.41 18.39 28.66
CA SER A 4 -9.74 17.03 29.07
C SER A 4 -10.42 16.19 27.95
N GLN A 5 -10.77 16.81 26.83
CA GLN A 5 -11.42 16.16 25.70
C GLN A 5 -10.63 15.00 25.08
N TRP A 6 -9.32 14.89 25.39
CA TRP A 6 -8.48 13.79 24.89
C TRP A 6 -8.64 12.49 25.69
N GLN A 7 -9.22 12.57 26.89
CA GLN A 7 -9.40 11.42 27.77
C GLN A 7 -10.46 10.45 27.23
N ASP A 8 -11.38 10.96 26.42
CA ASP A 8 -12.46 10.17 25.81
C ASP A 8 -12.09 9.61 24.43
N SER A 9 -10.83 9.77 24.01
CA SER A 9 -10.37 9.22 22.74
C SER A 9 -10.18 7.71 22.85
N HIS A 10 -10.87 6.96 22.02
CA HIS A 10 -10.71 5.51 21.87
C HIS A 10 -9.63 5.11 20.88
N SER A 11 -8.95 6.09 20.27
CA SER A 11 -7.87 5.87 19.30
C SER A 11 -6.55 6.46 19.80
N PRO A 12 -5.39 5.89 19.42
CA PRO A 12 -4.11 6.50 19.67
C PRO A 12 -4.04 7.89 19.05
N LEU A 13 -3.59 8.86 19.84
CA LEU A 13 -3.38 10.24 19.41
C LEU A 13 -1.90 10.58 19.38
N GLN A 14 -1.54 11.57 18.59
CA GLN A 14 -0.21 12.17 18.60
C GLN A 14 -0.33 13.65 18.92
N VAL A 15 0.35 14.10 19.99
CA VAL A 15 0.52 15.52 20.26
C VAL A 15 1.74 16.01 19.50
N VAL A 16 1.53 17.02 18.68
CA VAL A 16 2.59 17.73 17.96
C VAL A 16 2.69 19.12 18.57
N LEU A 17 3.82 19.38 19.23
CA LEU A 17 4.14 20.69 19.77
C LEU A 17 5.14 21.37 18.83
N GLN A 18 4.76 22.54 18.32
CA GLN A 18 5.60 23.34 17.46
C GLN A 18 5.86 24.70 18.12
N ALA A 19 7.11 25.04 18.30
CA ALA A 19 7.54 26.32 18.80
C ALA A 19 8.39 27.04 17.76
N SER A 20 8.06 28.30 17.48
CA SER A 20 8.82 29.13 16.54
C SER A 20 9.34 30.36 17.28
N LEU A 21 10.64 30.60 17.20
CA LEU A 21 11.28 31.82 17.64
C LEU A 21 11.40 32.76 16.44
N LEU A 22 10.83 33.95 16.58
CA LEU A 22 10.88 34.99 15.57
C LEU A 22 11.87 36.09 16.04
N GLU A 23 12.92 36.32 15.26
CA GLU A 23 13.80 37.46 15.45
C GLU A 23 13.37 38.60 14.54
N SER A 24 13.59 39.84 15.00
CA SER A 24 13.29 41.03 14.20
C SER A 24 14.17 41.06 12.95
N GLY A 25 13.57 40.81 11.76
CA GLY A 25 14.24 40.72 10.47
C GLY A 25 14.93 39.38 10.15
N GLY A 26 14.80 38.38 11.02
CA GLY A 26 15.37 37.05 10.85
C GLY A 26 14.38 36.01 10.32
N ARG A 27 14.90 34.87 9.88
CA ARG A 27 14.07 33.70 9.57
C ARG A 27 13.61 33.01 10.84
N PRO A 28 12.34 32.57 10.92
CA PRO A 28 11.86 31.85 12.10
C PRO A 28 12.64 30.52 12.27
N VAL A 29 13.09 30.30 13.51
CA VAL A 29 13.63 29.00 13.92
C VAL A 29 12.52 28.19 14.56
N THR A 30 12.12 27.11 13.91
CA THR A 30 11.04 26.25 14.40
C THR A 30 11.60 24.94 14.94
N ARG A 31 11.06 24.50 16.09
CA ARG A 31 11.29 23.18 16.69
C ARG A 31 9.97 22.47 16.86
N THR A 32 9.96 21.21 16.50
CA THR A 32 8.78 20.33 16.62
C THR A 32 9.11 19.16 17.53
N VAL A 33 8.24 18.90 18.50
CA VAL A 33 8.28 17.71 19.36
C VAL A 33 6.99 16.95 19.15
N GLN A 34 7.11 15.64 18.96
CA GLN A 34 5.97 14.75 18.79
C GLN A 34 5.94 13.75 19.96
N GLN A 35 4.77 13.60 20.57
CA GLN A 35 4.56 12.67 21.67
C GLN A 35 3.30 11.85 21.41
N PRO A 36 3.41 10.52 21.27
CA PRO A 36 2.23 9.67 21.20
C PRO A 36 1.51 9.62 22.53
N ILE A 37 0.19 9.75 22.48
CA ILE A 37 -0.72 9.53 23.62
C ILE A 37 -1.51 8.26 23.32
N ARG A 38 -1.40 7.30 24.24
CA ARG A 38 -2.19 6.07 24.15
C ARG A 38 -3.44 6.21 25.04
N PRO A 39 -4.59 5.68 24.60
CA PRO A 39 -5.77 5.62 25.46
C PRO A 39 -5.48 4.79 26.72
N ALA A 40 -6.25 5.01 27.77
CA ALA A 40 -6.05 4.35 29.06
C ALA A 40 -6.33 2.84 29.02
N GLY A 41 -7.11 2.38 28.03
CA GLY A 41 -7.47 0.98 27.85
C GLY A 41 -6.43 0.14 27.10
N ALA A 42 -6.74 -1.11 26.89
CA ALA A 42 -5.99 -1.99 25.99
C ALA A 42 -6.40 -1.77 24.53
N LEU A 43 -5.49 -2.02 23.60
CA LEU A 43 -5.64 -1.82 22.17
C LEU A 43 -5.31 -3.09 21.40
N PRO A 44 -5.98 -3.34 20.25
CA PRO A 44 -5.50 -4.33 19.31
C PRO A 44 -4.12 -3.93 18.77
N GLY A 45 -3.19 -4.86 18.77
CA GLY A 45 -1.87 -4.72 18.12
C GLY A 45 -1.78 -5.68 16.95
N ILE A 46 -1.25 -5.22 15.83
CA ILE A 46 -1.12 -5.97 14.58
C ILE A 46 0.35 -6.07 14.20
N ARG A 47 0.82 -7.28 13.93
CA ARG A 47 2.17 -7.51 13.42
C ARG A 47 2.10 -8.35 12.14
N PRO A 48 2.43 -7.78 10.97
CA PRO A 48 2.59 -8.56 9.75
C PRO A 48 3.67 -9.63 9.91
N GLN A 49 3.41 -10.84 9.37
CA GLN A 49 4.34 -11.97 9.38
C GLN A 49 5.13 -12.09 8.06
N PHE A 50 5.09 -11.07 7.24
CA PHE A 50 5.82 -11.00 5.99
C PHE A 50 6.90 -9.91 6.04
N THR A 51 7.87 -10.03 5.14
CA THR A 51 9.09 -9.23 5.16
C THR A 51 8.82 -7.78 4.77
N LEU A 52 9.46 -6.85 5.46
CA LEU A 52 9.57 -5.48 4.96
C LEU A 52 10.54 -5.48 3.79
N LYS A 53 10.08 -5.05 2.62
CA LYS A 53 10.93 -4.86 1.44
C LYS A 53 11.39 -3.43 1.36
N ASP A 54 12.61 -3.23 0.89
CA ASP A 54 13.12 -1.92 0.59
C ASP A 54 12.47 -1.43 -0.71
N VAL A 55 11.71 -0.34 -0.61
CA VAL A 55 11.03 0.31 -1.74
C VAL A 55 11.62 1.69 -1.91
N TYR A 56 12.11 1.97 -3.11
CA TYR A 56 12.68 3.27 -3.44
C TYR A 56 11.57 4.30 -3.64
N ASP A 57 11.61 5.37 -2.86
CA ASP A 57 10.70 6.51 -2.98
C ASP A 57 11.35 7.62 -3.83
N TYR A 58 10.92 7.73 -5.07
CA TYR A 58 11.44 8.72 -6.02
C TYR A 58 11.15 10.18 -5.64
N ARG A 59 10.20 10.43 -4.74
CA ARG A 59 9.89 11.80 -4.29
C ARG A 59 10.89 12.30 -3.28
N THR A 60 11.28 11.43 -2.38
CA THR A 60 12.21 11.75 -1.28
C THR A 60 13.62 11.36 -1.60
N ASP A 61 13.85 10.71 -2.77
CA ASP A 61 15.13 10.13 -3.17
C ASP A 61 15.72 9.21 -2.09
N THR A 62 14.82 8.46 -1.42
CA THR A 62 15.18 7.58 -0.31
C THR A 62 14.58 6.19 -0.47
N THR A 63 15.20 5.20 0.16
CA THR A 63 14.64 3.86 0.28
C THR A 63 13.89 3.73 1.60
N VAL A 64 12.61 3.35 1.53
CA VAL A 64 11.74 3.12 2.68
C VAL A 64 11.39 1.65 2.81
N LYS A 65 11.27 1.17 4.05
CA LYS A 65 10.84 -0.21 4.31
C LYS A 65 9.32 -0.28 4.36
N GLN A 66 8.76 -1.10 3.49
CA GLN A 66 7.31 -1.30 3.44
C GLN A 66 6.92 -2.77 3.62
N PRO A 67 5.80 -3.04 4.29
CA PRO A 67 5.28 -4.40 4.39
C PRO A 67 4.71 -4.82 3.03
N VAL A 68 5.34 -5.85 2.45
CA VAL A 68 4.96 -6.41 1.15
C VAL A 68 4.84 -7.92 1.25
N VAL A 69 3.73 -8.46 0.79
CA VAL A 69 3.48 -9.90 0.65
C VAL A 69 3.42 -10.26 -0.83
N ASP A 70 3.71 -11.51 -1.18
CA ASP A 70 3.59 -11.95 -2.57
C ASP A 70 2.10 -12.01 -2.99
N GLU A 71 1.80 -11.63 -4.21
CA GLU A 71 0.45 -11.78 -4.77
C GLU A 71 0.06 -13.26 -4.91
N ASN A 72 -1.24 -13.53 -4.96
CA ASN A 72 -1.79 -14.89 -5.03
C ASN A 72 -1.26 -15.78 -3.89
N SER A 73 -1.06 -15.19 -2.72
CA SER A 73 -0.57 -15.84 -1.51
C SER A 73 -1.48 -15.57 -0.32
N ASN A 74 -1.03 -15.89 0.88
CA ASN A 74 -1.75 -15.58 2.11
C ASN A 74 -0.99 -14.55 2.93
N ALA A 75 -1.60 -13.42 3.18
CA ALA A 75 -1.11 -12.42 4.12
C ALA A 75 -1.39 -12.89 5.55
N ALA A 76 -0.33 -13.13 6.34
CA ALA A 76 -0.42 -13.63 7.70
C ALA A 76 -0.09 -12.53 8.71
N PHE A 77 -0.83 -12.50 9.83
CA PHE A 77 -0.65 -11.51 10.87
C PHE A 77 -0.76 -12.14 12.25
N ASP A 78 0.04 -11.61 13.18
CA ASP A 78 -0.16 -11.82 14.61
C ASP A 78 -0.99 -10.69 15.18
N ILE A 79 -1.99 -11.04 15.98
CA ILE A 79 -2.90 -10.12 16.65
C ILE A 79 -2.74 -10.27 18.15
N VAL A 80 -2.62 -9.17 18.85
CA VAL A 80 -2.62 -9.11 20.30
C VAL A 80 -3.62 -8.06 20.79
N TYR A 81 -4.10 -8.19 22.00
CA TYR A 81 -4.83 -7.14 22.69
C TYR A 81 -4.05 -6.78 23.94
N ALA A 82 -3.46 -5.57 23.98
CA ALA A 82 -2.48 -5.22 25.00
C ALA A 82 -2.71 -3.81 25.56
N ASP A 83 -2.42 -3.65 26.85
CA ASP A 83 -2.46 -2.34 27.52
C ASP A 83 -1.23 -1.48 27.20
N ALA A 84 -1.20 -0.26 27.77
CA ALA A 84 -0.11 0.69 27.56
C ALA A 84 1.26 0.20 28.06
N LYS A 85 1.28 -0.80 28.96
CA LYS A 85 2.51 -1.44 29.46
C LYS A 85 2.98 -2.60 28.58
N GLY A 86 2.18 -2.97 27.58
CA GLY A 86 2.44 -4.12 26.72
C GLY A 86 1.97 -5.45 27.27
N GLU A 87 1.22 -5.47 28.37
CA GLU A 87 0.64 -6.68 28.92
C GLU A 87 -0.54 -7.13 28.07
N LYS A 88 -0.50 -8.38 27.59
CA LYS A 88 -1.56 -8.96 26.76
C LYS A 88 -2.75 -9.33 27.63
N LYS A 89 -3.88 -8.70 27.35
CA LYS A 89 -5.16 -8.89 28.05
C LYS A 89 -6.07 -9.86 27.28
N ALA A 90 -6.97 -10.50 28.01
CA ALA A 90 -8.02 -11.29 27.39
C ALA A 90 -9.04 -10.37 26.72
N VAL A 91 -9.58 -10.81 25.60
CA VAL A 91 -10.63 -10.11 24.86
C VAL A 91 -11.44 -11.12 24.05
N SER A 92 -12.75 -10.89 23.92
CA SER A 92 -13.62 -11.67 23.07
C SER A 92 -14.20 -10.81 21.95
N GLY A 93 -14.41 -11.43 20.79
CA GLY A 93 -15.10 -10.81 19.67
C GLY A 93 -14.29 -9.72 18.95
N LEU A 94 -12.96 -9.80 18.92
CA LEU A 94 -12.17 -8.94 18.01
C LEU A 94 -12.60 -9.20 16.58
N GLN A 95 -13.03 -8.16 15.90
CA GLN A 95 -13.39 -8.23 14.47
C GLN A 95 -12.16 -7.89 13.65
N VAL A 96 -11.69 -8.86 12.87
CA VAL A 96 -10.52 -8.69 11.97
C VAL A 96 -11.03 -8.64 10.54
N ARG A 97 -10.81 -7.54 9.83
CA ARG A 97 -11.28 -7.34 8.45
C ARG A 97 -10.13 -7.05 7.52
N LEU A 98 -10.12 -7.74 6.38
CA LEU A 98 -9.25 -7.41 5.26
C LEU A 98 -10.01 -6.53 4.29
N ILE A 99 -9.48 -5.37 4.00
CA ILE A 99 -10.05 -4.38 3.08
C ILE A 99 -9.06 -4.16 1.94
N ARG A 100 -9.52 -4.33 0.71
CA ARG A 100 -8.78 -3.93 -0.48
C ARG A 100 -9.10 -2.48 -0.80
N GLU A 101 -8.07 -1.64 -0.84
CA GLU A 101 -8.19 -0.22 -1.18
C GLU A 101 -8.02 -0.05 -2.69
N ARG A 102 -9.12 0.07 -3.41
CA ARG A 102 -9.13 0.23 -4.85
C ARG A 102 -9.34 1.69 -5.21
N ARG A 103 -8.63 2.17 -6.22
CA ARG A 103 -8.80 3.50 -6.78
C ARG A 103 -9.25 3.42 -8.22
N ASP A 104 -10.40 4.02 -8.48
CA ASP A 104 -10.95 4.17 -9.83
C ASP A 104 -10.66 5.59 -10.30
N TYR A 105 -9.82 5.75 -11.32
CA TYR A 105 -9.45 7.05 -11.87
C TYR A 105 -10.38 7.48 -12.98
N TYR A 106 -10.70 8.80 -13.05
CA TYR A 106 -11.47 9.40 -14.11
C TYR A 106 -11.00 10.83 -14.40
N TRP A 107 -11.32 11.31 -15.61
CA TRP A 107 -11.02 12.67 -16.00
C TRP A 107 -12.19 13.59 -15.68
N ASN A 108 -11.86 14.76 -15.14
CA ASN A 108 -12.80 15.85 -14.98
C ASN A 108 -12.28 17.10 -15.68
N TRP A 109 -13.15 17.80 -16.36
CA TRP A 109 -12.84 19.07 -17.00
C TRP A 109 -13.39 20.23 -16.17
N SER A 110 -12.55 21.25 -15.95
CA SER A 110 -12.98 22.54 -15.40
C SER A 110 -12.48 23.68 -16.26
N ASP A 111 -13.27 24.76 -16.36
CA ASP A 111 -12.91 25.94 -17.17
C ASP A 111 -11.67 26.67 -16.64
N SER A 112 -11.36 26.53 -15.33
CA SER A 112 -10.23 27.19 -14.68
C SER A 112 -8.92 26.41 -14.74
N GLU A 113 -8.98 25.07 -14.81
CA GLU A 113 -7.80 24.22 -14.65
C GLU A 113 -7.63 23.20 -15.78
N GLY A 114 -8.57 23.15 -16.72
CA GLY A 114 -8.55 22.21 -17.84
C GLY A 114 -8.87 20.77 -17.42
N TRP A 115 -8.32 19.80 -18.11
CA TRP A 115 -8.46 18.39 -17.80
C TRP A 115 -7.62 18.01 -16.56
N GLN A 116 -8.31 17.50 -15.54
CA GLN A 116 -7.69 16.97 -14.32
C GLN A 116 -8.08 15.51 -14.12
N SER A 117 -7.13 14.71 -13.71
CA SER A 117 -7.44 13.38 -13.24
C SER A 117 -7.92 13.44 -11.79
N GLN A 118 -9.00 12.77 -11.52
CA GLN A 118 -9.54 12.53 -10.18
C GLN A 118 -9.65 11.03 -9.95
N PHE A 119 -9.77 10.61 -8.72
CA PHE A 119 -10.01 9.22 -8.40
C PHE A 119 -11.05 9.08 -7.28
N ASP A 120 -11.83 8.03 -7.37
CA ASP A 120 -12.67 7.56 -6.29
C ASP A 120 -11.96 6.39 -5.58
N GLN A 121 -11.83 6.48 -4.28
CA GLN A 121 -11.35 5.37 -3.49
C GLN A 121 -12.53 4.50 -3.07
N LYS A 122 -12.44 3.20 -3.36
CA LYS A 122 -13.41 2.19 -2.94
C LYS A 122 -12.74 1.20 -2.01
N ASP A 123 -13.31 1.05 -0.84
CA ASP A 123 -12.90 0.06 0.14
C ASP A 123 -13.76 -1.19 -0.04
N LEU A 124 -13.15 -2.28 -0.49
CA LEU A 124 -13.81 -3.56 -0.72
C LEU A 124 -13.41 -4.52 0.41
N GLN A 125 -14.39 -4.96 1.21
CA GLN A 125 -14.14 -5.97 2.23
C GLN A 125 -14.00 -7.34 1.57
N GLU A 126 -12.80 -7.93 1.66
CA GLU A 126 -12.48 -9.23 1.05
C GLU A 126 -12.40 -10.38 2.06
N GLY A 127 -12.31 -10.07 3.35
CA GLY A 127 -12.28 -11.08 4.40
C GLY A 127 -12.67 -10.54 5.75
N GLU A 128 -13.23 -11.42 6.59
CA GLU A 128 -13.58 -11.12 7.97
C GLU A 128 -13.42 -12.36 8.85
N GLU A 129 -12.82 -12.19 10.02
CA GLU A 129 -12.69 -13.21 11.05
C GLU A 129 -13.01 -12.61 12.42
N SER A 130 -13.60 -13.42 13.31
CA SER A 130 -13.77 -13.09 14.73
C SER A 130 -12.74 -13.85 15.55
N LEU A 131 -12.09 -13.15 16.48
CA LEU A 131 -10.98 -13.72 17.25
C LEU A 131 -11.18 -13.48 18.75
N ASP A 132 -11.09 -14.56 19.53
CA ASP A 132 -11.06 -14.52 21.00
C ASP A 132 -9.64 -14.79 21.47
N LEU A 133 -9.13 -13.96 22.38
CA LEU A 133 -7.79 -14.07 22.92
C LEU A 133 -7.85 -14.23 24.44
N GLN A 134 -7.10 -15.18 24.97
CA GLN A 134 -6.82 -15.29 26.40
C GLN A 134 -5.70 -14.32 26.81
N ALA A 135 -5.61 -14.02 28.11
CA ALA A 135 -4.49 -13.22 28.61
C ALA A 135 -3.15 -13.88 28.27
N GLY A 136 -2.20 -13.11 27.76
CA GLY A 136 -0.91 -13.59 27.30
C GLY A 136 -0.88 -14.18 25.88
N GLN A 137 -2.04 -14.46 25.29
CA GLN A 137 -2.14 -15.10 23.97
C GLN A 137 -1.84 -14.14 22.82
N THR A 138 -1.36 -14.71 21.72
CA THR A 138 -1.27 -14.08 20.41
C THR A 138 -2.12 -14.86 19.43
N GLY A 139 -3.09 -14.20 18.83
CA GLY A 139 -3.90 -14.76 17.76
C GLY A 139 -3.17 -14.72 16.43
N LYS A 140 -3.58 -15.57 15.51
CA LYS A 140 -3.03 -15.62 14.15
C LYS A 140 -4.18 -15.64 13.16
N VAL A 141 -4.10 -14.76 12.19
CA VAL A 141 -5.07 -14.69 11.08
C VAL A 141 -4.33 -14.76 9.74
N ARG A 142 -5.02 -15.28 8.72
CA ARG A 142 -4.47 -15.39 7.38
C ARG A 142 -5.56 -15.12 6.37
N PHE A 143 -5.28 -14.24 5.43
CA PHE A 143 -6.22 -13.92 4.37
C PHE A 143 -5.55 -14.13 3.00
N PRO A 144 -6.26 -14.75 2.05
CA PRO A 144 -5.80 -14.79 0.66
C PRO A 144 -5.75 -13.36 0.11
N VAL A 145 -4.72 -13.05 -0.65
CA VAL A 145 -4.54 -11.75 -1.29
C VAL A 145 -4.12 -11.91 -2.73
N GLU A 146 -4.71 -11.10 -3.58
CA GLU A 146 -4.30 -10.88 -4.95
C GLU A 146 -3.41 -9.64 -5.03
N TRP A 147 -3.03 -9.23 -6.23
CA TRP A 147 -2.29 -7.99 -6.41
C TRP A 147 -3.11 -6.77 -5.95
N GLY A 148 -2.51 -5.88 -5.19
CA GLY A 148 -3.13 -4.62 -4.81
C GLY A 148 -2.74 -4.05 -3.45
N SER A 149 -3.35 -2.92 -3.11
CA SER A 149 -3.23 -2.25 -1.82
C SER A 149 -4.29 -2.77 -0.85
N TYR A 150 -3.86 -3.10 0.35
CA TYR A 150 -4.72 -3.66 1.37
C TYR A 150 -4.56 -2.93 2.70
N ARG A 151 -5.62 -2.97 3.49
CA ARG A 151 -5.65 -2.55 4.88
C ARG A 151 -6.26 -3.68 5.73
N LEU A 152 -5.49 -4.18 6.71
CA LEU A 152 -6.04 -5.01 7.76
C LEU A 152 -6.52 -4.11 8.89
N GLU A 153 -7.76 -4.27 9.30
CA GLU A 153 -8.35 -3.61 10.45
C GLU A 153 -8.69 -4.62 11.54
N VAL A 154 -8.38 -4.27 12.77
CA VAL A 154 -8.79 -5.03 13.95
C VAL A 154 -9.59 -4.09 14.85
N LYS A 155 -10.88 -4.36 14.97
CA LYS A 155 -11.80 -3.64 15.83
C LYS A 155 -11.96 -4.40 17.15
N GLY A 156 -11.64 -3.72 18.24
CA GLY A 156 -11.82 -4.19 19.61
C GLY A 156 -13.12 -3.72 20.25
N PRO A 157 -13.30 -4.02 21.55
CA PRO A 157 -14.33 -3.41 22.36
C PRO A 157 -14.21 -1.87 22.32
N ASP A 158 -15.32 -1.19 22.62
CA ASP A 158 -15.40 0.28 22.66
C ASP A 158 -15.06 0.97 21.33
N ASP A 159 -15.32 0.26 20.20
CA ASP A 159 -15.08 0.76 18.84
C ASP A 159 -13.62 1.16 18.53
N VAL A 160 -12.68 0.71 19.34
CA VAL A 160 -11.25 0.95 19.09
C VAL A 160 -10.80 0.17 17.88
N VAL A 161 -10.23 0.85 16.90
CA VAL A 161 -9.72 0.25 15.65
C VAL A 161 -8.23 0.47 15.51
N SER A 162 -7.50 -0.62 15.32
CA SER A 162 -6.11 -0.58 14.86
C SER A 162 -6.05 -1.06 13.42
N SER A 163 -5.19 -0.46 12.62
CA SER A 163 -5.03 -0.87 11.22
C SER A 163 -3.58 -0.87 10.77
N VAL A 164 -3.29 -1.69 9.78
CA VAL A 164 -2.02 -1.70 9.07
C VAL A 164 -2.28 -1.79 7.57
N ARG A 165 -1.63 -0.93 6.80
CA ARG A 165 -1.63 -1.00 5.33
C ARG A 165 -0.44 -1.80 4.85
N PHE A 166 -0.66 -2.56 3.80
CA PHE A 166 0.38 -3.36 3.15
C PHE A 166 0.06 -3.50 1.66
N TRP A 167 1.05 -3.97 0.92
CA TRP A 167 0.92 -4.23 -0.50
C TRP A 167 1.09 -5.71 -0.78
N ALA A 168 0.23 -6.26 -1.65
CA ALA A 168 0.36 -7.60 -2.17
C ALA A 168 0.87 -7.56 -3.60
N GLY A 169 1.92 -8.33 -3.87
CA GLY A 169 2.61 -8.34 -5.16
C GLY A 169 3.77 -7.34 -5.21
N TYR A 170 4.23 -7.03 -6.41
CA TYR A 170 5.24 -6.01 -6.59
C TYR A 170 4.64 -4.65 -6.23
N SER A 171 5.19 -4.00 -5.21
CA SER A 171 4.77 -2.65 -4.89
C SER A 171 5.28 -1.71 -5.98
N TRP A 172 4.45 -1.50 -6.96
CA TRP A 172 4.49 -0.30 -7.77
C TRP A 172 3.90 0.81 -6.96
N GLN A 173 4.46 1.16 -5.90
CA GLN A 173 4.12 2.48 -5.47
C GLN A 173 4.52 3.38 -6.60
N ASP A 174 3.52 3.65 -7.39
CA ASP A 174 3.33 4.95 -7.91
C ASP A 174 3.50 5.90 -6.73
N ASN A 175 4.75 6.30 -6.49
CA ASN A 175 5.08 7.38 -5.59
C ASN A 175 4.52 8.72 -6.12
N SER A 176 3.70 8.65 -7.17
CA SER A 176 2.84 9.70 -7.66
C SER A 176 1.71 10.06 -6.68
N GLU A 177 1.52 9.32 -5.59
CA GLU A 177 0.53 9.65 -4.55
C GLU A 177 0.81 10.93 -3.77
N GLY A 178 1.95 11.56 -4.00
CA GLY A 178 2.24 12.80 -3.27
C GLY A 178 1.70 14.06 -3.87
N THR A 179 1.44 14.13 -5.16
CA THR A 179 0.94 15.33 -5.88
C THR A 179 0.61 15.05 -7.34
N GLY A 180 0.92 13.88 -7.85
CA GLY A 180 0.66 13.49 -9.22
C GLY A 180 -0.52 12.55 -9.24
N ALA A 181 -1.66 13.01 -9.71
CA ALA A 181 -2.68 12.13 -10.20
C ALA A 181 -2.05 11.08 -11.11
N ALA A 182 -2.43 9.81 -10.94
CA ALA A 182 -2.10 8.81 -11.96
C ALA A 182 -2.50 9.42 -13.30
N ARG A 183 -1.55 9.53 -14.18
CA ARG A 183 -1.84 10.09 -15.49
C ARG A 183 -2.72 9.08 -16.21
N PRO A 184 -3.97 9.42 -16.54
CA PRO A 184 -4.87 8.50 -17.18
C PRO A 184 -4.49 8.20 -18.65
N ASP A 185 -3.43 8.83 -19.11
CA ASP A 185 -2.77 8.61 -20.39
C ASP A 185 -1.53 7.69 -20.29
N ARG A 186 -1.23 7.18 -19.09
CA ARG A 186 -0.01 6.40 -18.88
C ARG A 186 -0.32 5.00 -18.39
N VAL A 187 0.10 4.01 -19.15
CA VAL A 187 0.22 2.63 -18.70
C VAL A 187 1.58 2.46 -18.02
N THR A 188 1.57 1.90 -16.84
CA THR A 188 2.81 1.58 -16.11
C THR A 188 3.17 0.13 -16.37
N MET A 189 4.42 -0.13 -16.72
CA MET A 189 4.95 -1.47 -16.96
C MET A 189 6.20 -1.72 -16.13
N LYS A 190 6.37 -2.93 -15.61
CA LYS A 190 7.57 -3.34 -14.86
C LYS A 190 7.92 -4.81 -15.04
N LEU A 191 9.17 -5.03 -15.07
CA LEU A 191 9.78 -6.34 -15.16
C LEU A 191 10.12 -6.85 -13.76
N ASP A 192 9.96 -8.15 -13.52
CA ASP A 192 10.31 -8.79 -12.23
C ASP A 192 11.84 -8.81 -11.97
N LYS A 193 12.65 -8.63 -13.04
CA LYS A 193 14.11 -8.63 -12.95
C LYS A 193 14.72 -7.50 -13.80
N PRO A 194 15.90 -7.01 -13.44
CA PRO A 194 16.60 -6.00 -14.22
C PRO A 194 17.23 -6.54 -15.52
N SER A 195 17.37 -7.87 -15.64
CA SER A 195 17.91 -8.53 -16.82
C SER A 195 17.47 -9.98 -16.91
N TYR A 196 17.45 -10.51 -18.13
CA TYR A 196 17.04 -11.87 -18.44
C TYR A 196 18.06 -12.56 -19.35
N LYS A 197 18.05 -13.89 -19.34
CA LYS A 197 18.88 -14.72 -20.25
C LYS A 197 18.00 -15.38 -21.31
N PRO A 198 18.54 -15.67 -22.50
CA PRO A 198 17.79 -16.40 -23.51
C PRO A 198 17.23 -17.72 -22.99
N GLY A 199 15.91 -17.89 -23.12
CA GLY A 199 15.16 -19.02 -22.59
C GLY A 199 14.48 -18.76 -21.24
N ASP A 200 14.67 -17.62 -20.61
CA ASP A 200 13.89 -17.20 -19.45
C ASP A 200 12.46 -16.81 -19.84
N THR A 201 11.61 -16.72 -18.86
CA THR A 201 10.28 -16.09 -19.01
C THR A 201 10.33 -14.72 -18.35
N ILE A 202 10.01 -13.69 -19.10
CA ILE A 202 9.83 -12.32 -18.62
C ILE A 202 8.48 -12.27 -17.92
N LYS A 203 8.46 -11.80 -16.69
CA LYS A 203 7.22 -11.42 -16.01
C LYS A 203 7.08 -9.92 -16.08
N LEU A 204 6.09 -9.48 -16.83
CA LEU A 204 5.74 -8.08 -17.01
C LEU A 204 4.45 -7.79 -16.27
N HIS A 205 4.54 -6.94 -15.28
CA HIS A 205 3.35 -6.39 -14.65
C HIS A 205 2.87 -5.17 -15.42
N ILE A 206 1.57 -5.08 -15.67
CA ILE A 206 0.94 -3.98 -16.40
C ILE A 206 -0.15 -3.39 -15.51
N ALA A 207 -0.06 -2.10 -15.22
CA ALA A 207 -1.10 -1.35 -14.54
C ALA A 207 -1.58 -0.22 -15.44
N ALA A 208 -2.87 -0.22 -15.72
CA ALA A 208 -3.53 0.83 -16.48
C ALA A 208 -4.42 1.68 -15.57
N PRO A 209 -4.64 2.96 -15.88
CA PRO A 209 -5.49 3.83 -15.07
C PRO A 209 -6.97 3.42 -15.08
N ALA A 210 -7.37 2.66 -16.08
CA ALA A 210 -8.71 2.07 -16.20
C ALA A 210 -8.60 0.74 -16.96
N ALA A 211 -9.60 -0.14 -16.76
CA ALA A 211 -9.69 -1.36 -17.55
C ALA A 211 -9.76 -1.04 -19.04
N GLY A 212 -9.02 -1.81 -19.84
CA GLY A 212 -8.99 -1.57 -21.28
C GLY A 212 -8.22 -2.62 -22.06
N LYS A 213 -8.46 -2.63 -23.37
CA LYS A 213 -7.76 -3.51 -24.32
C LYS A 213 -6.55 -2.82 -24.91
N GLY A 214 -5.52 -3.61 -25.15
CA GLY A 214 -4.28 -3.13 -25.76
C GLY A 214 -3.45 -4.24 -26.33
N TYR A 215 -2.23 -3.91 -26.70
CA TYR A 215 -1.24 -4.87 -27.20
C TYR A 215 0.02 -4.74 -26.36
N ALA A 216 0.56 -5.88 -25.95
CA ALA A 216 1.93 -5.97 -25.45
C ALA A 216 2.82 -6.49 -26.58
N MET A 217 3.96 -5.85 -26.78
CA MET A 217 4.89 -6.26 -27.84
C MET A 217 6.34 -6.19 -27.35
N VAL A 218 7.17 -7.03 -27.94
CA VAL A 218 8.63 -6.97 -27.80
C VAL A 218 9.19 -6.55 -29.16
N GLU A 219 9.86 -5.44 -29.18
CA GLU A 219 10.43 -4.87 -30.40
C GLU A 219 11.95 -4.93 -30.40
N SER A 220 12.52 -4.96 -31.59
CA SER A 220 13.92 -4.71 -31.85
C SER A 220 14.05 -3.51 -32.78
N SER A 221 15.28 -3.07 -33.05
CA SER A 221 15.55 -2.04 -34.05
C SER A 221 15.09 -2.40 -35.47
N GLU A 222 14.77 -3.67 -35.74
CA GLU A 222 14.28 -4.16 -37.02
C GLU A 222 12.76 -4.40 -37.06
N GLY A 223 12.07 -4.16 -35.95
CA GLY A 223 10.62 -4.30 -35.81
C GLY A 223 10.18 -5.27 -34.72
N PRO A 224 8.86 -5.54 -34.66
CA PRO A 224 8.30 -6.36 -33.63
C PRO A 224 8.71 -7.83 -33.77
N LEU A 225 9.17 -8.43 -32.68
CA LEU A 225 9.55 -9.84 -32.59
C LEU A 225 8.44 -10.71 -31.99
N TRP A 226 7.63 -10.11 -31.16
CA TRP A 226 6.52 -10.77 -30.48
C TRP A 226 5.45 -9.75 -30.14
N TRP A 227 4.18 -10.16 -30.16
CA TRP A 227 3.07 -9.33 -29.71
C TRP A 227 1.90 -10.20 -29.25
N GLN A 228 1.08 -9.67 -28.38
CA GLN A 228 -0.13 -10.30 -27.86
C GLN A 228 -1.18 -9.23 -27.56
N GLU A 229 -2.44 -9.50 -27.96
CA GLU A 229 -3.57 -8.72 -27.47
C GLU A 229 -3.81 -9.03 -26.01
N ILE A 230 -4.03 -7.97 -25.22
CA ILE A 230 -4.25 -8.06 -23.78
C ILE A 230 -5.51 -7.27 -23.40
N ASP A 231 -6.23 -7.77 -22.39
CA ASP A 231 -7.32 -7.07 -21.75
C ASP A 231 -6.88 -6.82 -20.32
N VAL A 232 -6.52 -5.55 -20.04
CA VAL A 232 -5.96 -5.15 -18.74
C VAL A 232 -7.11 -4.77 -17.82
N PRO A 233 -7.36 -5.51 -16.74
CA PRO A 233 -8.37 -5.15 -15.75
C PRO A 233 -7.95 -3.89 -14.97
N ALA A 234 -8.89 -3.26 -14.27
CA ALA A 234 -8.63 -2.03 -13.51
C ALA A 234 -7.61 -2.22 -12.38
N GLU A 235 -7.47 -3.43 -11.88
CA GLU A 235 -6.49 -3.83 -10.87
C GLU A 235 -5.10 -4.12 -11.42
N GLY A 236 -4.93 -4.11 -12.75
CA GLY A 236 -3.69 -4.50 -13.42
C GLY A 236 -3.63 -6.00 -13.71
N MET A 237 -2.58 -6.43 -14.40
CA MET A 237 -2.33 -7.84 -14.72
C MET A 237 -0.84 -8.16 -14.81
N ASP A 238 -0.54 -9.45 -14.65
CA ASP A 238 0.77 -9.99 -14.94
C ASP A 238 0.77 -10.72 -16.27
N LEU A 239 1.71 -10.40 -17.13
CA LEU A 239 1.93 -11.01 -18.41
C LEU A 239 3.24 -11.79 -18.41
N SER A 240 3.19 -13.05 -18.83
CA SER A 240 4.37 -13.90 -18.99
C SER A 240 4.78 -13.95 -20.46
N ILE A 241 5.98 -13.45 -20.76
CA ILE A 241 6.50 -13.41 -22.13
C ILE A 241 7.70 -14.38 -22.23
N PRO A 242 7.63 -15.42 -23.07
CA PRO A 242 8.77 -16.32 -23.24
C PRO A 242 9.89 -15.63 -24.02
N LEU A 243 11.09 -15.61 -23.47
CA LEU A 243 12.27 -15.07 -24.15
C LEU A 243 12.86 -16.16 -25.05
N TYR A 244 12.55 -16.11 -26.34
CA TYR A 244 12.99 -17.12 -27.27
C TYR A 244 14.51 -17.10 -27.47
N LYS A 245 15.15 -18.27 -27.49
CA LYS A 245 16.59 -18.40 -27.73
C LYS A 245 17.03 -17.88 -29.10
N ALA A 246 16.09 -17.76 -30.03
CA ALA A 246 16.34 -17.16 -31.33
C ALA A 246 16.55 -15.64 -31.30
N TRP A 247 16.09 -14.96 -30.25
CA TRP A 247 16.29 -13.53 -30.05
C TRP A 247 17.72 -13.27 -29.53
N LYS A 248 18.67 -13.23 -30.46
CA LYS A 248 20.11 -13.10 -30.14
C LYS A 248 20.56 -11.63 -30.04
N ARG A 249 19.68 -10.73 -29.65
CA ARG A 249 19.96 -9.28 -29.65
C ARG A 249 19.95 -8.73 -28.24
N ASN A 250 20.73 -7.67 -28.04
CA ASN A 250 20.81 -6.93 -26.77
C ASN A 250 19.96 -5.64 -26.77
N ASP A 251 19.26 -5.36 -27.89
CA ASP A 251 18.46 -4.16 -28.14
C ASP A 251 16.95 -4.50 -28.19
N LEU A 252 16.44 -5.19 -27.19
CA LEU A 252 15.01 -5.49 -27.05
C LEU A 252 14.35 -4.42 -26.17
N TYR A 253 13.20 -3.96 -26.61
CA TYR A 253 12.37 -2.94 -25.96
C TYR A 253 10.96 -3.45 -25.66
#